data_cca65c0fe72c91b39a17a284b4b5b7a5
#
_entry.id   cca65c0fe72c91b39a17a284b4b5b7a5
#
_cell.length_a   1.000
_cell.length_b   1.000
_cell.length_c   1.000
_cell.angle_alpha   90.00
_cell.angle_beta   90.00
_cell.angle_gamma   90.00
#
_symmetry.space_group_name_H-M   'P 1'
#
loop_
_entity.id
_entity.type
_entity.pdbx_description
1 polymer ?
#
loop_
_entity_poly.entity_id
_entity_poly.type
_entity_poly.pdbx_seq_one_letter_code
_entity_poly.pdbx_strand_id
1 'polypeptide(L)'
;GLFYIAGLCLGTNIGGLAVISGVAAIILAEPLIRIVLLFLSAAYLGYLALRIGLAGTKIAFIRSTGPGFLAGLTLALINPKAYAVNTTLFTGFAFYPNSFALETTLKLIIFNLVWIPTHFVWLYSGVKLNTLNLSNNTQRLINLFMAGCLLTVVALSIWSLLMLSPKTM
;
A
#
# COMPACT_ATOMS: atom_id res chain seq x y z
N GLY A 1 4.41 6.89 13.53
CA GLY A 1 4.87 5.88 12.56
C GLY A 1 4.56 4.45 12.95
N LEU A 2 4.88 4.02 14.18
CA LEU A 2 4.66 2.63 14.61
C LEU A 2 3.20 2.20 14.57
N PHE A 3 2.29 3.01 15.11
CA PHE A 3 0.85 2.73 15.05
C PHE A 3 0.33 2.63 13.63
N TYR A 4 0.83 3.44 12.71
CA TYR A 4 0.47 3.36 11.30
C TYR A 4 0.92 2.04 10.66
N ILE A 5 2.18 1.61 10.92
CA ILE A 5 2.68 0.31 10.45
C ILE A 5 1.88 -0.85 11.05
N ALA A 6 1.52 -0.77 12.33
CA ALA A 6 0.67 -1.77 12.97
C ALA A 6 -0.71 -1.87 12.28
N GLY A 7 -1.32 -0.72 11.93
CA GLY A 7 -2.57 -0.69 11.17
C GLY A 7 -2.41 -1.27 9.77
N LEU A 8 -1.35 -0.91 9.05
CA LEU A 8 -1.04 -1.48 7.74
C LEU A 8 -0.84 -2.99 7.83
N CYS A 9 -0.07 -3.47 8.80
CA CYS A 9 0.20 -4.89 9.02
C CYS A 9 -1.10 -5.67 9.24
N LEU A 10 -1.94 -5.19 10.17
CA LEU A 10 -3.22 -5.83 10.44
C LEU A 10 -4.11 -5.83 9.19
N GLY A 11 -4.26 -4.70 8.50
CA GLY A 11 -5.07 -4.60 7.30
C GLY A 11 -4.58 -5.48 6.16
N THR A 12 -3.26 -5.59 5.97
CA THR A 12 -2.67 -6.46 4.95
C THR A 12 -2.93 -7.95 5.26
N ASN A 13 -2.83 -8.35 6.54
CA ASN A 13 -3.14 -9.72 6.94
C ASN A 13 -4.64 -10.04 6.81
N ILE A 14 -5.54 -9.11 7.18
CA ILE A 14 -6.98 -9.26 6.94
C ILE A 14 -7.26 -9.42 5.44
N GLY A 15 -6.65 -8.59 4.58
CA GLY A 15 -6.74 -8.71 3.13
C GLY A 15 -6.23 -10.06 2.62
N GLY A 16 -5.12 -10.56 3.16
CA GLY A 16 -4.58 -11.89 2.86
C GLY A 16 -5.56 -13.01 3.24
N LEU A 17 -6.14 -12.96 4.43
CA LEU A 17 -7.17 -13.91 4.87
C LEU A 17 -8.43 -13.84 4.01
N ALA A 18 -8.86 -12.66 3.60
CA ALA A 18 -9.98 -12.48 2.67
C ALA A 18 -9.70 -13.13 1.30
N VAL A 19 -8.46 -13.05 0.80
CA VAL A 19 -8.05 -13.75 -0.43
C VAL A 19 -8.07 -15.26 -0.23
N ILE A 20 -7.47 -15.76 0.85
CA ILE A 20 -7.38 -17.19 1.16
C ILE A 20 -8.79 -17.81 1.30
N SER A 21 -9.71 -17.11 1.93
CA SER A 21 -11.10 -17.56 2.10
C SER A 21 -11.98 -17.43 0.83
N GLY A 22 -11.47 -16.81 -0.23
CA GLY A 22 -12.23 -16.54 -1.45
C GLY A 22 -13.18 -15.32 -1.35
N VAL A 23 -13.36 -14.73 -0.17
CA VAL A 23 -14.22 -13.56 0.03
C VAL A 23 -13.78 -12.38 -0.82
N ALA A 24 -12.47 -12.15 -0.94
CA ALA A 24 -11.95 -11.09 -1.79
C ALA A 24 -12.32 -11.28 -3.27
N ALA A 25 -12.32 -12.51 -3.76
CA ALA A 25 -12.72 -12.82 -5.14
C ALA A 25 -14.19 -12.46 -5.39
N ILE A 26 -15.09 -12.78 -4.45
CA ILE A 26 -16.53 -12.46 -4.54
C ILE A 26 -16.73 -10.94 -4.55
N ILE A 27 -16.10 -10.22 -3.60
CA ILE A 27 -16.24 -8.77 -3.48
C ILE A 27 -15.68 -8.08 -4.73
N LEU A 28 -14.49 -8.49 -5.18
CA LEU A 28 -13.81 -7.87 -6.33
C LEU A 28 -14.37 -8.34 -7.69
N ALA A 29 -15.25 -9.34 -7.72
CA ALA A 29 -15.99 -9.70 -8.93
C ALA A 29 -16.93 -8.57 -9.37
N GLU A 30 -17.46 -7.78 -8.42
CA GLU A 30 -18.31 -6.63 -8.71
C GLU A 30 -17.50 -5.46 -9.28
N PRO A 31 -17.72 -5.05 -10.56
CA PRO A 31 -16.94 -4.00 -11.20
C PRO A 31 -17.05 -2.65 -10.47
N LEU A 32 -18.25 -2.33 -9.95
CA LEU A 32 -18.50 -1.08 -9.22
C LEU A 32 -17.64 -1.01 -7.95
N ILE A 33 -17.56 -2.10 -7.19
CA ILE A 33 -16.74 -2.16 -5.95
C ILE A 33 -15.27 -1.92 -6.28
N ARG A 34 -14.75 -2.59 -7.32
CA ARG A 34 -13.34 -2.38 -7.76
C ARG A 34 -13.08 -0.93 -8.14
N ILE A 35 -13.98 -0.31 -8.89
CA ILE A 35 -13.86 1.08 -9.32
C ILE A 35 -13.87 2.01 -8.11
N VAL A 36 -14.81 1.86 -7.19
CA VAL A 36 -14.90 2.68 -5.97
C VAL A 36 -13.63 2.55 -5.12
N LEU A 37 -13.15 1.33 -4.86
CA LEU A 37 -11.94 1.11 -4.08
C LEU A 37 -10.71 1.72 -4.77
N LEU A 38 -10.61 1.62 -6.09
CA LEU A 38 -9.52 2.22 -6.85
C LEU A 38 -9.53 3.74 -6.75
N PHE A 39 -10.70 4.38 -6.91
CA PHE A 39 -10.82 5.84 -6.79
C PHE A 39 -10.52 6.32 -5.38
N LEU A 40 -11.00 5.63 -4.34
CA LEU A 40 -10.70 5.97 -2.94
C LEU A 40 -9.19 5.87 -2.67
N SER A 41 -8.55 4.81 -3.13
CA SER A 41 -7.11 4.61 -2.99
C SER A 41 -6.32 5.68 -3.77
N ALA A 42 -6.69 5.95 -5.02
CA ALA A 42 -6.06 6.97 -5.86
C ALA A 42 -6.21 8.38 -5.26
N ALA A 43 -7.40 8.71 -4.77
CA ALA A 43 -7.67 9.99 -4.10
C ALA A 43 -6.82 10.16 -2.85
N TYR A 44 -6.70 9.11 -2.03
CA TYR A 44 -5.86 9.16 -0.82
C TYR A 44 -4.36 9.32 -1.17
N LEU A 45 -3.86 8.56 -2.14
CA LEU A 45 -2.47 8.69 -2.59
C LEU A 45 -2.20 10.05 -3.24
N GLY A 46 -3.15 10.57 -4.02
CA GLY A 46 -3.09 11.93 -4.59
C GLY A 46 -3.06 13.00 -3.50
N TYR A 47 -3.90 12.88 -2.48
CA TYR A 47 -3.87 13.75 -1.31
C TYR A 47 -2.50 13.72 -0.60
N LEU A 48 -1.92 12.54 -0.39
CA LEU A 48 -0.58 12.41 0.19
C LEU A 48 0.49 13.06 -0.69
N ALA A 49 0.43 12.83 -2.01
CA ALA A 49 1.37 13.42 -2.97
C ALA A 49 1.32 14.95 -2.91
N LEU A 50 0.12 15.55 -2.89
CA LEU A 50 -0.05 16.99 -2.74
C LEU A 50 0.50 17.51 -1.42
N ARG A 51 0.20 16.84 -0.31
CA ARG A 51 0.74 17.22 1.01
C ARG A 51 2.26 17.19 1.04
N ILE A 52 2.87 16.17 0.44
CA ILE A 52 4.33 16.02 0.41
C ILE A 52 4.94 17.08 -0.53
N GLY A 53 4.41 17.22 -1.74
CA GLY A 53 4.92 18.18 -2.74
C GLY A 53 4.82 19.63 -2.28
N LEU A 54 3.76 19.98 -1.53
CA LEU A 54 3.52 21.33 -1.01
C LEU A 54 4.18 21.59 0.35
N ALA A 55 4.85 20.62 0.95
CA ALA A 55 5.50 20.79 2.26
C ALA A 55 6.72 21.74 2.24
N GLY A 56 7.13 22.18 1.07
CA GLY A 56 8.24 23.13 0.91
C GLY A 56 9.58 22.53 1.34
N THR A 57 10.28 23.24 2.23
CA THR A 57 11.63 22.87 2.71
C THR A 57 11.64 21.98 3.96
N LYS A 58 10.46 21.56 4.44
CA LYS A 58 10.37 20.62 5.59
C LYS A 58 9.95 19.27 5.06
N ILE A 59 10.66 18.21 5.47
CA ILE A 59 10.27 16.86 5.11
C ILE A 59 8.85 16.63 5.64
N ALA A 60 7.89 16.44 4.73
CA ALA A 60 6.45 16.59 4.97
C ALA A 60 5.87 15.67 6.04
N PHE A 61 6.55 14.54 6.34
CA PHE A 61 6.05 13.53 7.27
C PHE A 61 6.21 13.86 8.76
N ILE A 62 6.86 14.97 9.14
CA ILE A 62 7.43 15.07 10.47
C ILE A 62 6.71 16.04 11.41
N ARG A 63 5.85 16.91 10.90
CA ARG A 63 5.16 17.95 11.72
C ARG A 63 3.66 17.79 11.92
N SER A 64 3.02 16.84 11.31
CA SER A 64 1.66 16.45 11.71
C SER A 64 1.75 15.26 12.65
N THR A 65 0.85 15.17 13.60
CA THR A 65 0.51 13.90 14.24
C THR A 65 0.45 12.86 13.11
N GLY A 66 1.46 12.01 13.03
CA GLY A 66 1.60 11.05 11.93
C GLY A 66 0.31 10.23 11.79
N PRO A 67 -0.02 9.73 10.59
CA PRO A 67 -1.22 8.93 10.41
C PRO A 67 -1.23 7.81 11.46
N GLY A 68 -2.36 7.71 12.17
CA GLY A 68 -2.54 6.74 13.25
C GLY A 68 -2.82 5.32 12.73
N PHE A 69 -3.09 4.41 13.63
CA PHE A 69 -3.43 3.02 13.36
C PHE A 69 -4.57 2.87 12.33
N LEU A 70 -5.67 3.61 12.53
CA LEU A 70 -6.84 3.55 11.64
C LEU A 70 -6.51 3.98 10.20
N ALA A 71 -5.65 4.97 10.03
CA ALA A 71 -5.25 5.40 8.69
C ALA A 71 -4.46 4.31 7.95
N GLY A 72 -3.57 3.58 8.65
CA GLY A 72 -2.86 2.44 8.09
C GLY A 72 -3.79 1.28 7.75
N LEU A 73 -4.68 0.94 8.69
CA LEU A 73 -5.67 -0.13 8.51
C LEU A 73 -6.59 0.16 7.31
N THR A 74 -7.17 1.35 7.27
CA THR A 74 -8.07 1.76 6.19
C THR A 74 -7.35 1.73 4.84
N LEU A 75 -6.13 2.29 4.76
CA LEU A 75 -5.36 2.27 3.51
C LEU A 75 -5.12 0.84 3.01
N ALA A 76 -4.74 -0.08 3.89
CA ALA A 76 -4.51 -1.47 3.49
C ALA A 76 -5.79 -2.13 2.97
N LEU A 77 -6.93 -1.87 3.61
CA LEU A 77 -8.21 -2.49 3.25
C LEU A 77 -8.85 -1.91 1.99
N ILE A 78 -8.67 -0.62 1.71
CA ILE A 78 -9.25 0.00 0.50
C ILE A 78 -8.34 -0.13 -0.73
N ASN A 79 -7.10 -0.59 -0.56
CA ASN A 79 -6.12 -0.61 -1.63
C ASN A 79 -6.25 -1.87 -2.50
N PRO A 80 -6.81 -1.79 -3.72
CA PRO A 80 -7.01 -2.95 -4.60
C PRO A 80 -5.69 -3.60 -5.01
N LYS A 81 -4.58 -2.84 -5.04
CA LYS A 81 -3.25 -3.39 -5.32
C LYS A 81 -2.81 -4.40 -4.26
N ALA A 82 -3.17 -4.16 -2.98
CA ALA A 82 -2.84 -5.10 -1.90
C ALA A 82 -3.53 -6.46 -2.12
N TYR A 83 -4.78 -6.45 -2.57
CA TYR A 83 -5.50 -7.68 -2.92
C TYR A 83 -4.89 -8.39 -4.13
N ALA A 84 -4.47 -7.65 -5.17
CA ALA A 84 -3.81 -8.24 -6.32
C ALA A 84 -2.49 -8.94 -5.93
N VAL A 85 -1.68 -8.30 -5.09
CA VAL A 85 -0.43 -8.89 -4.57
C VAL A 85 -0.72 -10.12 -3.72
N ASN A 86 -1.68 -10.04 -2.80
CA ASN A 86 -2.08 -11.18 -1.97
C ASN A 86 -2.62 -12.34 -2.83
N THR A 87 -3.46 -12.06 -3.83
CA THR A 87 -3.96 -13.08 -4.76
C THR A 87 -2.80 -13.77 -5.47
N THR A 88 -1.86 -13.02 -6.04
CA THR A 88 -0.69 -13.60 -6.71
C THR A 88 0.14 -14.47 -5.77
N LEU A 89 0.34 -14.03 -4.52
CA LEU A 89 1.10 -14.77 -3.54
C LEU A 89 0.41 -16.08 -3.13
N PHE A 90 -0.88 -16.02 -2.81
CA PHE A 90 -1.59 -17.17 -2.24
C PHE A 90 -2.09 -18.16 -3.29
N THR A 91 -2.37 -17.71 -4.53
CA THR A 91 -2.87 -18.59 -5.60
C THR A 91 -1.84 -18.89 -6.69
N GLY A 92 -0.88 -18.00 -6.93
CA GLY A 92 0.07 -18.10 -8.05
C GLY A 92 1.28 -18.99 -7.82
N PHE A 93 1.63 -19.29 -6.57
CA PHE A 93 2.87 -20.01 -6.21
C PHE A 93 2.57 -21.19 -5.28
N ALA A 94 2.13 -22.31 -5.84
CA ALA A 94 1.96 -23.54 -5.06
C ALA A 94 3.32 -24.20 -4.86
N PHE A 95 3.75 -24.37 -3.60
CA PHE A 95 4.99 -25.08 -3.25
C PHE A 95 4.75 -26.29 -2.33
N TYR A 96 3.56 -26.38 -1.74
CA TYR A 96 3.17 -27.53 -0.93
C TYR A 96 1.73 -27.97 -1.23
N PRO A 97 1.45 -28.51 -2.42
CA PRO A 97 0.10 -28.79 -2.91
C PRO A 97 -0.67 -29.84 -2.11
N ASN A 98 0.06 -30.66 -1.30
CA ASN A 98 -0.55 -31.72 -0.50
C ASN A 98 -1.35 -31.23 0.72
N SER A 99 -1.16 -29.97 1.13
CA SER A 99 -1.90 -29.38 2.25
C SER A 99 -2.05 -27.87 2.09
N PHE A 100 -3.25 -27.47 1.66
CA PHE A 100 -3.59 -26.06 1.52
C PHE A 100 -3.42 -25.26 2.83
N ALA A 101 -3.81 -25.86 3.97
CA ALA A 101 -3.70 -25.20 5.28
C ALA A 101 -2.23 -24.97 5.67
N LEU A 102 -1.35 -25.95 5.46
CA LEU A 102 0.07 -25.81 5.79
C LEU A 102 0.72 -24.80 4.83
N GLU A 103 0.44 -24.88 3.54
CA GLU A 103 1.00 -23.96 2.54
C GLU A 103 0.61 -22.50 2.84
N THR A 104 -0.67 -22.23 3.09
CA THR A 104 -1.14 -20.86 3.39
C THR A 104 -0.59 -20.35 4.70
N THR A 105 -0.47 -21.19 5.73
CA THR A 105 0.15 -20.79 7.00
C THR A 105 1.63 -20.43 6.81
N LEU A 106 2.38 -21.24 6.08
CA LEU A 106 3.79 -20.94 5.78
C LEU A 106 3.92 -19.65 4.94
N LYS A 107 3.06 -19.45 3.94
CA LYS A 107 3.04 -18.21 3.16
C LYS A 107 2.78 -16.99 4.04
N LEU A 108 1.80 -17.06 4.96
CA LEU A 108 1.53 -15.96 5.90
C LEU A 108 2.74 -15.67 6.80
N ILE A 109 3.39 -16.70 7.33
CA ILE A 109 4.58 -16.53 8.18
C ILE A 109 5.71 -15.88 7.37
N ILE A 110 6.06 -16.43 6.22
CA ILE A 110 7.14 -15.92 5.35
C ILE A 110 6.84 -14.48 4.91
N PHE A 111 5.60 -14.22 4.49
CA PHE A 111 5.16 -12.89 4.11
C PHE A 111 5.40 -11.88 5.23
N ASN A 112 4.96 -12.18 6.46
CA ASN A 112 5.14 -11.27 7.59
C ASN A 112 6.61 -11.13 8.02
N LEU A 113 7.40 -12.21 7.95
CA LEU A 113 8.84 -12.16 8.24
C LEU A 113 9.61 -11.26 7.27
N VAL A 114 9.15 -11.09 6.05
CA VAL A 114 9.74 -10.17 5.08
C VAL A 114 9.10 -8.78 5.17
N TRP A 115 7.77 -8.73 5.26
CA TRP A 115 7.00 -7.48 5.22
C TRP A 115 7.30 -6.58 6.42
N ILE A 116 7.27 -7.16 7.64
CA ILE A 116 7.44 -6.40 8.88
C ILE A 116 8.84 -5.74 8.95
N PRO A 117 9.96 -6.47 8.82
CA PRO A 117 11.28 -5.85 8.86
C PRO A 117 11.48 -4.81 7.76
N THR A 118 10.97 -5.06 6.55
CA THR A 118 11.06 -4.11 5.43
C THR A 118 10.40 -2.78 5.79
N HIS A 119 9.22 -2.80 6.40
CA HIS A 119 8.53 -1.57 6.81
C HIS A 119 9.22 -0.86 7.98
N PHE A 120 9.85 -1.60 8.90
CA PHE A 120 10.70 -1.00 9.92
C PHE A 120 11.95 -0.33 9.33
N VAL A 121 12.60 -0.95 8.34
CA VAL A 121 13.72 -0.34 7.61
C VAL A 121 13.28 0.96 6.94
N TRP A 122 12.13 0.98 6.27
CA TRP A 122 11.57 2.20 5.67
C TRP A 122 11.26 3.28 6.71
N LEU A 123 10.65 2.91 7.84
CA LEU A 123 10.37 3.85 8.93
C LEU A 123 11.66 4.43 9.50
N TYR A 124 12.64 3.58 9.80
CA TYR A 124 13.93 4.00 10.32
C TYR A 124 14.66 4.91 9.34
N SER A 125 14.69 4.55 8.06
CA SER A 125 15.29 5.36 7.01
C SER A 125 14.65 6.75 6.91
N GLY A 126 13.32 6.82 7.00
CA GLY A 126 12.59 8.08 7.02
C GLY A 126 12.91 8.94 8.25
N VAL A 127 12.99 8.33 9.44
CA VAL A 127 13.38 9.02 10.67
C VAL A 127 14.83 9.51 10.57
N LYS A 128 15.74 8.66 10.10
CA LYS A 128 17.16 9.00 9.92
C LYS A 128 17.33 10.16 8.93
N LEU A 129 16.63 10.12 7.81
CA LEU A 129 16.66 11.18 6.80
C LEU A 129 16.28 12.54 7.40
N ASN A 130 15.33 12.54 8.34
CA ASN A 130 14.93 13.76 9.04
C ASN A 130 16.00 14.32 9.99
N THR A 131 16.85 13.47 10.56
CA THR A 131 17.94 13.93 11.45
C THR A 131 19.12 14.53 10.68
N LEU A 132 19.17 14.33 9.36
CA LEU A 132 20.17 14.94 8.50
C LEU A 132 19.82 16.42 8.32
N ASN A 133 20.76 17.31 8.64
CA ASN A 133 20.61 18.76 8.40
C ASN A 133 20.79 19.04 6.90
N LEU A 134 19.85 18.55 6.08
CA LEU A 134 19.86 18.73 4.64
C LEU A 134 19.56 20.19 4.27
N SER A 135 20.20 20.67 3.21
CA SER A 135 19.88 22.00 2.66
C SER A 135 18.40 22.09 2.26
N ASN A 136 17.82 23.28 2.32
CA ASN A 136 16.43 23.52 1.95
C ASN A 136 16.11 23.02 0.53
N ASN A 137 17.03 23.21 -0.41
CA ASN A 137 16.86 22.74 -1.79
C ASN A 137 16.83 21.21 -1.87
N THR A 138 17.70 20.52 -1.14
CA THR A 138 17.72 19.05 -1.08
C THR A 138 16.42 18.50 -0.48
N GLN A 139 15.94 19.10 0.61
CA GLN A 139 14.67 18.69 1.23
C GLN A 139 13.49 18.87 0.25
N ARG A 140 13.43 20.00 -0.45
CA ARG A 140 12.41 20.26 -1.47
C ARG A 140 12.49 19.25 -2.62
N LEU A 141 13.68 18.92 -3.09
CA LEU A 141 13.89 17.95 -4.15
C LEU A 141 13.42 16.56 -3.74
N ILE A 142 13.74 16.12 -2.52
CA ILE A 142 13.26 14.85 -1.96
C ILE A 142 11.73 14.82 -1.91
N ASN A 143 11.09 15.89 -1.41
CA ASN A 143 9.63 15.96 -1.35
C ASN A 143 8.99 15.90 -2.75
N LEU A 144 9.53 16.61 -3.72
CA LEU A 144 9.04 16.59 -5.11
C LEU A 144 9.23 15.22 -5.74
N PHE A 145 10.36 14.56 -5.51
CA PHE A 145 10.61 13.20 -5.99
C PHE A 145 9.61 12.20 -5.39
N MET A 146 9.39 12.24 -4.07
CA MET A 146 8.41 11.39 -3.40
C MET A 146 6.99 11.62 -3.91
N ALA A 147 6.59 12.89 -4.07
CA ALA A 147 5.29 13.24 -4.63
C ALA A 147 5.15 12.74 -6.08
N GLY A 148 6.18 12.88 -6.89
CA GLY A 148 6.24 12.35 -8.26
C GLY A 148 6.07 10.84 -8.32
N CYS A 149 6.76 10.09 -7.46
CA CYS A 149 6.60 8.64 -7.35
C CYS A 149 5.15 8.24 -7.00
N LEU A 150 4.52 8.93 -6.04
CA LEU A 150 3.13 8.67 -5.68
C LEU A 150 2.17 8.96 -6.83
N LEU A 151 2.34 10.08 -7.51
CA LEU A 151 1.52 10.44 -8.68
C LEU A 151 1.69 9.45 -9.83
N THR A 152 2.90 8.94 -10.04
CA THR A 152 3.16 7.88 -11.04
C THR A 152 2.37 6.61 -10.69
N VAL A 153 2.35 6.19 -9.43
CA VAL A 153 1.56 5.03 -8.99
C VAL A 153 0.07 5.26 -9.22
N VAL A 154 -0.43 6.47 -8.92
CA VAL A 154 -1.84 6.85 -9.17
C VAL A 154 -2.15 6.79 -10.67
N ALA A 155 -1.30 7.39 -11.51
CA ALA A 155 -1.48 7.39 -12.96
C ALA A 155 -1.48 5.98 -13.56
N LEU A 156 -0.54 5.12 -13.14
CA LEU A 156 -0.48 3.73 -13.56
C LEU A 156 -1.71 2.92 -13.11
N SER A 157 -2.22 3.20 -11.90
CA SER A 157 -3.42 2.54 -11.39
C SER A 157 -4.66 2.90 -12.20
N ILE A 158 -4.82 4.18 -12.54
CA ILE A 158 -5.92 4.66 -13.37
C ILE A 158 -5.79 4.12 -14.81
N TRP A 159 -4.59 4.16 -15.38
CA TRP A 159 -4.36 3.62 -16.72
C TRP A 159 -4.67 2.12 -16.80
N SER A 160 -4.22 1.35 -15.83
CA SER A 160 -4.56 -0.08 -15.73
C SER A 160 -6.07 -0.32 -15.78
N LEU A 161 -6.87 0.51 -15.08
CA LEU A 161 -8.33 0.42 -15.12
C LEU A 161 -8.89 0.69 -16.52
N LEU A 162 -8.38 1.74 -17.19
CA LEU A 162 -8.85 2.13 -18.52
C LEU A 162 -8.52 1.06 -19.58
N MET A 163 -7.37 0.38 -19.43
CA MET A 163 -6.96 -0.68 -20.36
C MET A 163 -7.69 -2.02 -20.12
N LEU A 164 -8.10 -2.27 -18.87
CA LEU A 164 -8.85 -3.48 -18.49
C LEU A 164 -10.37 -3.34 -18.68
N SER A 165 -10.87 -2.12 -18.93
CA SER A 165 -12.27 -1.92 -19.31
C SER A 165 -12.48 -2.51 -20.72
N PRO A 166 -13.26 -3.59 -20.88
CA PRO A 166 -13.50 -4.14 -22.21
C PRO A 166 -14.16 -3.06 -23.06
N LYS A 167 -13.69 -2.86 -24.29
CA LYS A 167 -14.47 -2.20 -25.34
C LYS A 167 -15.69 -3.09 -25.62
N THR A 168 -16.71 -2.96 -24.79
CA THR A 168 -18.04 -3.48 -25.09
C THR A 168 -18.86 -2.35 -25.67
N MET A 169 -18.74 -2.18 -26.95
CA MET A 169 -19.82 -1.76 -27.85
C MET A 169 -19.85 -2.73 -29.00
#